data_ed5119563025377c3df3a98b3e2bf3bb
#
_entry.id   ed5119563025377c3df3a98b3e2bf3bb
#
_cell.length_a   1.000
_cell.length_b   1.000
_cell.length_c   1.000
_cell.angle_alpha   90.00
_cell.angle_beta   90.00
_cell.angle_gamma   90.00
#
_symmetry.space_group_name_H-M   'P 1'
#
loop_
_entity.id
_entity.type
_entity.pdbx_description
1 polymer ?
#
loop_
_entity_poly.entity_id
_entity_poly.type
_entity_poly.pdbx_seq_one_letter_code
_entity_poly.pdbx_strand_id
1 'polypeptide(L)'
;HSTRKRSSDGAAHGNIPGELLQIKPCIAECGGFMYLTEAIEERPMVGALPGTCKNQGKLVRFGYITLTAKHDNMLCRAGEQINAHEFHHYDAAVPGDAFSACKSRGASWDCAFATERLYAGYPHLPFYANLHFAENFYAAAAAYRLEKEK
;
A
#
# COMPACT_ATOMS: atom_id res chain seq x y z
N HIS A 1 1.72 17.67 -17.77
CA HIS A 1 1.74 17.26 -17.91
C HIS A 1 1.81 16.94 -17.64
N SER A 2 1.89 16.81 -17.34
CA SER A 2 1.81 16.14 -17.28
C SER A 2 1.99 15.84 -17.14
N THR A 3 2.04 15.65 -16.94
CA THR A 3 2.06 14.98 -16.98
C THR A 3 2.28 14.69 -17.01
N ARG A 4 2.23 14.64 -17.03
CA ARG A 4 2.30 14.06 -17.23
C ARG A 4 2.61 13.79 -17.10
N LYS A 5 2.71 13.95 -17.07
CA LYS A 5 2.91 13.42 -17.15
C LYS A 5 3.17 12.90 -16.95
N ARG A 6 3.29 12.71 -16.97
CA ARG A 6 3.42 11.99 -16.98
C ARG A 6 3.72 11.54 -17.03
N SER A 7 3.85 11.58 -16.99
CA SER A 7 3.98 10.96 -17.23
C SER A 7 4.50 10.96 -17.41
N SER A 8 4.76 11.01 -17.43
CA SER A 8 5.18 10.72 -17.71
C SER A 8 5.78 10.80 -17.60
N ASP A 9 5.91 10.66 -17.45
CA ASP A 9 6.43 10.40 -17.32
C ASP A 9 6.64 10.09 -16.95
N GLY A 10 6.48 9.95 -16.44
CA GLY A 10 6.67 9.33 -15.62
C GLY A 10 6.75 8.29 -15.53
N ALA A 11 6.10 8.00 -15.79
CA ALA A 11 6.55 6.73 -16.05
C ALA A 11 7.96 6.66 -16.26
N ALA A 12 8.59 7.64 -15.96
CA ALA A 12 9.96 7.71 -16.23
C ALA A 12 10.74 6.51 -15.84
N HIS A 13 10.29 5.77 -14.92
CA HIS A 13 11.05 4.62 -14.49
C HIS A 13 10.72 3.38 -15.28
N GLY A 14 9.83 3.50 -16.27
CA GLY A 14 9.55 2.40 -17.13
C GLY A 14 9.14 1.15 -16.41
N ASN A 15 8.67 1.29 -15.20
CA ASN A 15 8.43 0.13 -14.38
C ASN A 15 6.99 -0.33 -14.47
N ILE A 16 6.19 -0.09 -13.45
CA ILE A 16 4.82 -0.58 -13.44
C ILE A 16 3.88 0.53 -13.87
N PRO A 17 3.30 0.46 -15.08
CA PRO A 17 2.31 1.45 -15.48
C PRO A 17 1.13 1.44 -14.54
N GLY A 18 0.54 2.62 -14.31
CA GLY A 18 -0.57 2.75 -13.40
C GLY A 18 -1.73 1.83 -13.72
N GLU A 19 -2.03 1.63 -15.01
CA GLU A 19 -3.12 0.75 -15.40
C GLU A 19 -2.86 -0.70 -14.98
N LEU A 20 -1.60 -1.14 -14.92
CA LEU A 20 -1.30 -2.50 -14.48
C LEU A 20 -1.56 -2.66 -12.99
N LEU A 21 -1.35 -1.60 -12.21
CA LEU A 21 -1.66 -1.65 -10.79
C LEU A 21 -3.15 -1.76 -10.56
N GLN A 22 -3.96 -1.27 -11.48
CA GLN A 22 -5.41 -1.36 -11.34
C GLN A 22 -5.94 -2.72 -11.75
N ILE A 23 -5.20 -3.46 -12.56
CA ILE A 23 -5.63 -4.74 -13.10
C ILE A 23 -5.01 -5.90 -12.33
N LYS A 24 -3.72 -5.83 -12.09
CA LYS A 24 -2.96 -6.92 -11.48
C LYS A 24 -2.96 -6.79 -9.97
N PRO A 25 -3.39 -7.82 -9.24
CA PRO A 25 -3.33 -7.77 -7.78
C PRO A 25 -1.92 -7.51 -7.29
N CYS A 26 -1.81 -6.60 -6.34
CA CYS A 26 -0.51 -6.14 -5.87
C CYS A 26 -0.56 -5.85 -4.38
N ILE A 27 0.49 -6.27 -3.67
CA ILE A 27 0.74 -5.88 -2.28
C ILE A 27 2.07 -5.16 -2.25
N ALA A 28 2.07 -3.92 -1.77
CA ALA A 28 3.26 -3.10 -1.71
C ALA A 28 3.42 -2.58 -0.29
N GLU A 29 4.47 -3.03 0.39
CA GLU A 29 4.72 -2.69 1.79
C GLU A 29 5.98 -1.86 1.92
N CYS A 30 5.94 -0.85 2.78
CA CYS A 30 7.09 -0.03 3.15
C CYS A 30 7.78 0.57 1.90
N GLY A 31 8.97 0.07 1.54
CA GLY A 31 9.67 0.54 0.36
C GLY A 31 8.88 0.35 -0.93
N GLY A 32 8.15 -0.75 -1.03
CA GLY A 32 7.28 -0.98 -2.18
C GLY A 32 6.15 0.04 -2.27
N PHE A 33 5.59 0.41 -1.13
CA PHE A 33 4.59 1.46 -1.08
C PHE A 33 5.18 2.79 -1.56
N MET A 34 6.36 3.16 -1.02
CA MET A 34 6.99 4.43 -1.39
C MET A 34 7.30 4.46 -2.89
N TYR A 35 7.70 3.33 -3.46
CA TYR A 35 7.99 3.24 -4.88
C TYR A 35 6.78 3.58 -5.74
N LEU A 36 5.57 3.31 -5.25
CA LEU A 36 4.34 3.59 -6.00
C LEU A 36 3.86 5.04 -5.88
N THR A 37 4.44 5.82 -4.97
CA THR A 37 4.06 7.23 -4.79
C THR A 37 4.66 8.11 -5.88
N GLU A 38 4.42 9.41 -5.78
CA GLU A 38 4.91 10.36 -6.78
C GLU A 38 6.41 10.53 -6.71
N ALA A 39 6.99 10.52 -5.51
CA ALA A 39 8.42 10.73 -5.36
C ALA A 39 8.90 10.29 -3.99
N ILE A 40 10.17 9.89 -3.91
CA ILE A 40 10.88 9.69 -2.65
C ILE A 40 11.96 10.75 -2.63
N GLU A 41 11.93 11.65 -1.67
CA GLU A 41 12.74 12.86 -1.64
C GLU A 41 12.48 13.61 -2.95
N GLU A 42 13.52 13.86 -3.72
CA GLU A 42 13.38 14.56 -4.99
C GLU A 42 13.37 13.62 -6.19
N ARG A 43 13.37 12.31 -5.95
CA ARG A 43 13.40 11.33 -7.03
C ARG A 43 12.01 10.91 -7.43
N PRO A 44 11.62 11.10 -8.69
CA PRO A 44 10.31 10.65 -9.15
C PRO A 44 10.18 9.14 -9.07
N MET A 45 8.99 8.70 -8.68
CA MET A 45 8.66 7.28 -8.59
C MET A 45 7.54 6.96 -9.59
N VAL A 46 6.83 5.85 -9.37
CA VAL A 46 5.81 5.40 -10.33
C VAL A 46 4.67 6.40 -10.48
N GLY A 47 4.28 7.05 -9.40
CA GLY A 47 3.20 8.03 -9.47
C GLY A 47 1.81 7.43 -9.51
N ALA A 48 1.65 6.16 -9.17
CA ALA A 48 0.34 5.53 -9.12
C ALA A 48 -0.46 5.97 -7.90
N LEU A 49 0.21 6.38 -6.84
CA LEU A 49 -0.40 6.87 -5.61
C LEU A 49 0.04 8.30 -5.37
N PRO A 50 -0.82 9.10 -4.72
CA PRO A 50 -0.46 10.51 -4.48
C PRO A 50 0.56 10.68 -3.37
N GLY A 51 1.25 11.81 -3.39
CA GLY A 51 2.09 12.24 -2.30
C GLY A 51 3.55 11.89 -2.47
N THR A 52 4.37 12.52 -1.64
CA THR A 52 5.81 12.38 -1.64
C THR A 52 6.25 11.84 -0.30
N CYS A 53 7.28 10.99 -0.30
CA CYS A 53 7.83 10.41 0.92
C CYS A 53 9.15 11.09 1.24
N LYS A 54 9.36 11.44 2.51
CA LYS A 54 10.58 12.13 2.92
C LYS A 54 11.17 11.50 4.16
N ASN A 55 12.49 11.42 4.16
CA ASN A 55 13.24 10.92 5.31
C ASN A 55 13.18 11.95 6.43
N GLN A 56 12.71 11.54 7.59
CA GLN A 56 12.57 12.42 8.73
C GLN A 56 13.83 12.47 9.61
N GLY A 57 14.82 11.64 9.30
CA GLY A 57 16.05 11.59 10.09
C GLY A 57 15.89 10.91 11.44
N LYS A 58 14.74 10.32 11.69
CA LYS A 58 14.44 9.60 12.93
C LYS A 58 13.36 8.59 12.64
N LEU A 59 13.16 7.64 13.56
CA LEU A 59 12.06 6.70 13.44
C LEU A 59 10.74 7.44 13.51
N VAL A 60 9.91 7.28 12.48
CA VAL A 60 8.58 7.86 12.44
C VAL A 60 7.63 6.94 13.19
N ARG A 61 7.70 5.65 12.88
CA ARG A 61 6.87 4.65 13.54
C ARG A 61 7.68 3.37 13.75
N PHE A 62 7.37 2.70 14.85
CA PHE A 62 8.10 1.49 15.22
C PHE A 62 7.20 0.60 16.05
N GLY A 63 7.12 -0.69 15.69
CA GLY A 63 6.51 -1.69 16.53
C GLY A 63 5.24 -2.28 15.97
N TYR A 64 4.50 -2.96 16.85
CA TYR A 64 3.32 -3.72 16.49
C TYR A 64 2.07 -2.88 16.57
N ILE A 65 1.17 -3.11 15.64
CA ILE A 65 -0.10 -2.40 15.56
C ILE A 65 -1.20 -3.39 15.18
N THR A 66 -2.44 -3.01 15.42
CA THR A 66 -3.59 -3.73 14.91
C THR A 66 -4.23 -2.88 13.82
N LEU A 67 -4.36 -3.45 12.64
CA LEU A 67 -5.03 -2.79 11.52
C LEU A 67 -6.47 -3.26 11.44
N THR A 68 -7.38 -2.32 11.30
CA THR A 68 -8.81 -2.61 11.10
C THR A 68 -9.22 -1.98 9.78
N ALA A 69 -9.80 -2.78 8.89
CA ALA A 69 -10.22 -2.28 7.58
C ALA A 69 -11.41 -1.36 7.74
N LYS A 70 -11.36 -0.21 7.05
CA LYS A 70 -12.46 0.75 7.09
C LYS A 70 -13.49 0.49 6.00
N HIS A 71 -13.13 -0.27 4.98
CA HIS A 71 -14.04 -0.66 3.91
C HIS A 71 -13.58 -1.98 3.31
N ASP A 72 -14.46 -2.60 2.53
CA ASP A 72 -14.12 -3.83 1.81
C ASP A 72 -12.99 -3.55 0.82
N ASN A 73 -12.09 -4.52 0.68
CA ASN A 73 -10.97 -4.38 -0.23
C ASN A 73 -10.47 -5.78 -0.65
N MET A 74 -9.40 -5.81 -1.42
CA MET A 74 -8.86 -7.08 -1.92
C MET A 74 -8.60 -8.10 -0.82
N LEU A 75 -8.14 -7.65 0.34
CA LEU A 75 -7.67 -8.55 1.39
C LEU A 75 -8.74 -8.94 2.38
N CYS A 76 -9.76 -8.11 2.57
CA CYS A 76 -10.74 -8.35 3.63
C CYS A 76 -11.97 -7.47 3.47
N ARG A 77 -12.94 -7.71 4.36
CA ARG A 77 -14.12 -6.87 4.45
C ARG A 77 -13.95 -5.84 5.55
N ALA A 78 -14.76 -4.79 5.48
CA ALA A 78 -14.77 -3.76 6.51
C ALA A 78 -14.90 -4.38 7.90
N GLY A 79 -14.09 -3.90 8.84
CA GLY A 79 -14.10 -4.36 10.21
C GLY A 79 -13.16 -5.51 10.51
N GLU A 80 -12.65 -6.19 9.50
CA GLU A 80 -11.70 -7.29 9.74
C GLU A 80 -10.34 -6.71 10.16
N GLN A 81 -9.61 -7.48 10.95
CA GLN A 81 -8.38 -7.02 11.58
C GLN A 81 -7.20 -7.95 11.29
N ILE A 82 -6.01 -7.37 11.29
CA ILE A 82 -4.78 -8.14 11.26
C ILE A 82 -3.75 -7.41 12.11
N ASN A 83 -2.96 -8.18 12.87
CA ASN A 83 -1.82 -7.62 13.56
C ASN A 83 -0.71 -7.41 12.55
N ALA A 84 -0.06 -6.26 12.63
CA ALA A 84 0.92 -5.86 11.65
C ALA A 84 2.11 -5.20 12.36
N HIS A 85 3.08 -4.78 11.58
CA HIS A 85 4.33 -4.25 12.10
C HIS A 85 4.80 -3.12 11.22
N GLU A 86 5.31 -2.05 11.85
CA GLU A 86 5.92 -0.93 11.13
C GLU A 86 7.31 -0.65 11.65
N PHE A 87 8.17 -0.18 10.73
CA PHE A 87 9.51 0.29 11.08
C PHE A 87 9.99 1.16 9.92
N HIS A 88 9.87 2.49 10.07
CA HIS A 88 10.33 3.34 8.99
C HIS A 88 10.74 4.73 9.48
N HIS A 89 11.73 5.29 8.77
CA HIS A 89 12.24 6.63 9.02
C HIS A 89 11.67 7.64 8.03
N TYR A 90 11.00 7.17 6.99
CA TYR A 90 10.36 8.03 6.01
C TYR A 90 8.91 8.22 6.40
N ASP A 91 8.36 9.37 6.03
CA ASP A 91 6.93 9.63 6.22
C ASP A 91 6.34 10.03 4.88
N ALA A 92 5.10 9.64 4.66
CA ALA A 92 4.38 9.94 3.43
C ALA A 92 3.45 11.12 3.66
N ALA A 93 3.48 12.08 2.73
CA ALA A 93 2.56 13.21 2.82
C ALA A 93 1.10 12.76 2.74
N VAL A 94 0.84 11.68 2.02
CA VAL A 94 -0.50 11.10 1.91
C VAL A 94 -0.40 9.62 2.28
N PRO A 95 -0.62 9.28 3.56
CA PRO A 95 -0.41 7.89 4.01
C PRO A 95 -1.55 6.94 3.66
N GLY A 96 -2.68 7.45 3.20
CA GLY A 96 -3.85 6.63 2.92
C GLY A 96 -4.79 6.54 4.11
N ASP A 97 -5.95 5.98 3.89
CA ASP A 97 -6.97 5.89 4.94
C ASP A 97 -7.82 4.61 4.84
N ALA A 98 -7.28 3.58 4.21
CA ALA A 98 -8.05 2.34 4.04
C ALA A 98 -8.16 1.52 5.32
N PHE A 99 -7.21 1.71 6.23
CA PHE A 99 -7.20 1.00 7.52
C PHE A 99 -7.01 1.98 8.65
N SER A 100 -7.55 1.61 9.80
CA SER A 100 -7.26 2.29 11.06
C SER A 100 -6.19 1.47 11.78
N ALA A 101 -5.11 2.10 12.18
CA ALA A 101 -4.02 1.45 12.90
C ALA A 101 -4.08 1.87 14.36
N CYS A 102 -3.95 0.89 15.26
CA CYS A 102 -3.96 1.15 16.71
C CYS A 102 -2.79 0.47 17.37
N LYS A 103 -2.12 1.21 18.24
CA LYS A 103 -1.17 0.61 19.17
C LYS A 103 -1.91 0.12 20.41
N SER A 104 -1.29 -0.81 21.12
CA SER A 104 -1.91 -1.33 22.35
C SER A 104 -2.11 -0.25 23.40
N ARG A 105 -1.45 0.87 23.28
CA ARG A 105 -1.57 1.98 24.22
C ARG A 105 -1.96 3.27 23.51
N GLY A 106 -3.22 3.34 23.15
CA GLY A 106 -3.89 4.59 22.85
C GLY A 106 -3.61 5.28 21.53
N ALA A 107 -2.43 5.19 20.96
CA ALA A 107 -2.16 5.88 19.70
C ALA A 107 -2.90 5.19 18.56
N SER A 108 -3.56 5.98 17.71
CA SER A 108 -4.22 5.45 16.52
C SER A 108 -4.11 6.45 15.38
N TRP A 109 -4.17 5.94 14.15
CA TRP A 109 -4.10 6.77 12.95
C TRP A 109 -4.64 5.97 11.77
N ASP A 110 -4.96 6.70 10.70
CA ASP A 110 -5.38 6.06 9.45
C ASP A 110 -4.17 5.84 8.56
N CYS A 111 -4.19 4.78 7.77
CA CYS A 111 -3.06 4.46 6.89
C CYS A 111 -3.48 3.53 5.77
N ALA A 112 -2.57 3.40 4.80
CA ALA A 112 -2.62 2.47 3.68
C ALA A 112 -3.71 2.80 2.66
N PHE A 113 -3.43 2.39 1.44
CA PHE A 113 -4.38 2.42 0.33
C PHE A 113 -4.80 1.00 0.06
N ALA A 114 -6.09 0.79 -0.20
CA ALA A 114 -6.56 -0.54 -0.53
C ALA A 114 -7.74 -0.44 -1.49
N THR A 115 -7.67 -1.25 -2.54
CA THR A 115 -8.71 -1.34 -3.55
C THR A 115 -8.99 -2.81 -3.81
N GLU A 116 -9.75 -3.12 -4.85
CA GLU A 116 -9.99 -4.51 -5.23
C GLU A 116 -8.74 -5.21 -5.73
N ARG A 117 -7.70 -4.46 -6.08
CA ARG A 117 -6.49 -5.01 -6.70
C ARG A 117 -5.20 -4.58 -6.02
N LEU A 118 -5.28 -3.78 -4.96
CA LEU A 118 -4.08 -3.18 -4.37
C LEU A 118 -4.18 -3.11 -2.86
N TYR A 119 -3.10 -3.43 -2.19
CA TYR A 119 -2.81 -2.95 -0.85
C TYR A 119 -1.46 -2.25 -0.91
N ALA A 120 -1.37 -1.04 -0.39
CA ALA A 120 -0.11 -0.31 -0.35
C ALA A 120 -0.05 0.57 0.90
N GLY A 121 1.00 0.39 1.70
CA GLY A 121 1.18 1.17 2.91
C GLY A 121 2.47 0.82 3.61
N TYR A 122 2.77 1.53 4.70
CA TYR A 122 3.94 1.22 5.50
C TYR A 122 3.81 -0.07 6.29
N PRO A 123 2.62 -0.43 6.82
CA PRO A 123 2.56 -1.65 7.64
C PRO A 123 2.88 -2.90 6.83
N HIS A 124 3.68 -3.76 7.46
CA HIS A 124 3.96 -5.10 6.95
C HIS A 124 2.88 -6.04 7.48
N LEU A 125 2.33 -6.85 6.59
CA LEU A 125 1.25 -7.77 6.92
C LEU A 125 1.82 -9.19 7.05
N PRO A 126 2.07 -9.66 8.28
CA PRO A 126 2.51 -11.05 8.44
C PRO A 126 1.27 -11.93 8.29
N PHE A 127 1.10 -12.51 7.13
CA PHE A 127 -0.13 -13.23 6.81
C PHE A 127 -0.45 -14.35 7.76
N TYR A 128 0.55 -14.89 8.47
CA TYR A 128 0.27 -15.87 9.49
C TYR A 128 -0.55 -15.30 10.65
N ALA A 129 -0.60 -13.98 10.80
CA ALA A 129 -1.41 -13.35 11.84
C ALA A 129 -2.90 -13.36 11.50
N ASN A 130 -3.24 -13.50 10.22
CA ASN A 130 -4.61 -13.70 9.78
C ASN A 130 -4.58 -14.31 8.38
N LEU A 131 -4.70 -15.63 8.34
CA LEU A 131 -4.58 -16.37 7.08
C LEU A 131 -5.67 -16.00 6.08
N HIS A 132 -6.79 -15.46 6.54
CA HIS A 132 -7.86 -15.02 5.66
C HIS A 132 -7.37 -13.95 4.68
N PHE A 133 -6.49 -13.06 5.14
CA PHE A 133 -5.91 -12.04 4.26
C PHE A 133 -5.10 -12.68 3.14
N ALA A 134 -4.31 -13.68 3.47
CA ALA A 134 -3.50 -14.38 2.48
C ALA A 134 -4.38 -15.14 1.48
N GLU A 135 -5.43 -15.79 1.99
CA GLU A 135 -6.36 -16.51 1.13
C GLU A 135 -7.05 -15.58 0.14
N ASN A 136 -7.44 -14.41 0.60
CA ASN A 136 -8.09 -13.44 -0.26
C ASN A 136 -7.15 -12.91 -1.35
N PHE A 137 -5.88 -12.68 -0.99
CA PHE A 137 -4.90 -12.27 -1.99
C PHE A 137 -4.68 -13.38 -3.02
N TYR A 138 -4.56 -14.61 -2.56
CA TYR A 138 -4.42 -15.76 -3.46
C TYR A 138 -5.61 -15.84 -4.41
N ALA A 139 -6.82 -15.67 -3.87
CA ALA A 139 -8.03 -15.72 -4.70
C ALA A 139 -8.04 -14.62 -5.75
N ALA A 140 -7.61 -13.41 -5.39
CA ALA A 140 -7.52 -12.31 -6.34
C ALA A 140 -6.52 -12.62 -7.45
N ALA A 141 -5.36 -13.17 -7.08
CA ALA A 141 -4.32 -13.52 -8.05
C ALA A 141 -4.81 -14.62 -8.99
N ALA A 142 -5.50 -15.63 -8.45
CA ALA A 142 -6.04 -16.72 -9.27
C ALA A 142 -7.11 -16.21 -10.23
N ALA A 143 -7.97 -15.31 -9.78
CA ALA A 143 -8.99 -14.72 -10.63
C ALA A 143 -8.36 -13.92 -11.77
N TYR A 144 -7.33 -13.14 -11.48
CA TYR A 144 -6.61 -12.38 -12.49
C TYR A 144 -6.00 -13.32 -13.53
N ARG A 145 -5.36 -14.39 -13.06
CA ARG A 145 -4.75 -15.36 -13.96
C ARG A 145 -5.77 -15.97 -14.91
N LEU A 146 -6.94 -16.32 -14.38
CA LEU A 146 -8.01 -16.88 -15.22
C LEU A 146 -8.51 -15.88 -16.25
N GLU A 147 -8.60 -14.60 -15.90
CA GLU A 147 -8.96 -13.57 -16.86
C GLU A 147 -7.95 -13.50 -17.98
N LYS A 148 -6.66 -13.64 -17.67
CA LYS A 148 -5.60 -13.53 -18.67
C LYS A 148 -5.55 -14.74 -19.60
N GLU A 149 -6.09 -15.87 -19.17
CA GLU A 149 -6.09 -17.07 -19.98
C GLU A 149 -7.27 -17.14 -20.95
N LYS A 150 -8.19 -16.14 -20.88
CA LYS A 150 -9.33 -16.10 -21.78
C LYS A 150 -9.01 -15.39 -23.13
#